data_650c7857a4b732908c126731f41f47d1
#
_entry.id   650c7857a4b732908c126731f41f47d1
#
_cell.length_a   1.000
_cell.length_b   1.000
_cell.length_c   1.000
_cell.angle_alpha   90.00
_cell.angle_beta   90.00
_cell.angle_gamma   90.00
#
_symmetry.space_group_name_H-M   'P 1'
#
loop_
_entity.id
_entity.type
_entity.pdbx_description
1 polymer ?
#
loop_
_entity_poly.entity_id
_entity_poly.type
_entity_poly.pdbx_seq_one_letter_code
_entity_poly.pdbx_strand_id
1 'polypeptide(L)'
;MGISRTKRGVLPLAAVSALTLALSACAGSGSDEGQGGSEAAADCAAYESYGTFDSKEVSVYSTITDLEAERLEDSWVDFEGCTGIDVVYEGSNEFETQIGVRAKAGNPPDIAIVPQPGLLAQHAKAGYLKPAPAEVEALVDENWSEDWKSYGTVDGTFYAAPMLASVKGYIWYVPATFKEKGWEVPKTWDEMMALTKTIADEGSMKPWCAGFEAGEATGWAGTDWIEDVVLRQAGPEVYDQWISHEIPFNDPQIAKAFDTVGSIVKNEDYVNGGFGDTRSILSTTVEEGGQPVLDGSCAMHHQATFQAANWPDGTNVAEDGDVWAFITPGQEEGAGAITGGGEFVAAYADRDEVKAFQQYMASADFANNRVRQGAAISANKGLDASLAQNPLDKQSIELLQDENTVFRFDASDLMPGAVGANSFWGGIVEWINGASTEQVLDSIESSWPKE
;
A
#
# COMPACT_ATOMS: atom_id res chain seq x y z
N MET A 1 -8.97 -55.28 21.67
CA MET A 1 -9.67 -56.15 20.70
C MET A 1 -9.69 -55.36 19.41
N GLY A 2 -8.91 -55.60 18.44
CA GLY A 2 -8.60 -56.77 17.65
C GLY A 2 -8.82 -56.35 16.21
N ILE A 3 -7.73 -55.94 15.51
CA ILE A 3 -7.10 -56.64 14.39
C ILE A 3 -8.03 -56.84 13.17
N SER A 4 -7.71 -56.21 12.03
CA SER A 4 -7.28 -56.97 10.84
C SER A 4 -6.73 -56.08 9.72
N ARG A 5 -5.50 -56.38 9.34
CA ARG A 5 -4.79 -56.03 8.11
C ARG A 5 -5.30 -56.94 6.98
N THR A 6 -5.35 -56.44 5.74
CA THR A 6 -4.93 -57.30 4.62
C THR A 6 -4.27 -56.47 3.51
N LYS A 7 -3.13 -56.98 3.10
CA LYS A 7 -2.20 -56.56 2.04
C LYS A 7 -2.50 -57.26 0.72
N ARG A 8 -1.85 -56.77 -0.36
CA ARG A 8 -1.39 -57.43 -1.62
C ARG A 8 -2.28 -57.12 -2.80
N GLY A 9 -1.74 -56.88 -3.97
CA GLY A 9 -0.42 -57.06 -4.56
C GLY A 9 -0.42 -56.57 -6.00
N VAL A 10 0.73 -56.02 -6.40
CA VAL A 10 1.70 -56.52 -7.38
C VAL A 10 1.25 -56.58 -8.86
N LEU A 11 1.74 -55.64 -9.70
CA LEU A 11 2.46 -55.68 -10.98
C LEU A 11 2.42 -57.00 -11.85
N PRO A 12 2.83 -57.01 -13.17
CA PRO A 12 3.42 -56.02 -14.09
C PRO A 12 3.10 -56.25 -15.61
N LEU A 13 3.95 -55.66 -16.47
CA LEU A 13 4.42 -55.95 -17.86
C LEU A 13 3.82 -55.03 -18.96
N ALA A 14 4.59 -54.12 -19.44
CA ALA A 14 5.55 -54.07 -20.55
C ALA A 14 5.06 -54.61 -21.92
N ALA A 15 5.00 -53.71 -22.90
CA ALA A 15 5.29 -54.05 -24.29
C ALA A 15 5.88 -52.85 -25.03
N VAL A 16 7.12 -53.01 -25.41
CA VAL A 16 7.90 -52.19 -26.33
C VAL A 16 7.45 -52.50 -27.74
N SER A 17 7.28 -51.50 -28.61
CA SER A 17 7.41 -51.70 -30.06
C SER A 17 7.96 -50.41 -30.67
N ALA A 18 9.22 -50.46 -31.03
CA ALA A 18 9.90 -49.55 -31.95
C ALA A 18 9.53 -49.93 -33.39
N LEU A 19 9.27 -48.95 -34.24
CA LEU A 19 9.48 -49.10 -35.66
C LEU A 19 9.93 -47.79 -36.32
N THR A 20 10.87 -47.93 -37.18
CA THR A 20 11.80 -46.98 -37.78
C THR A 20 11.25 -46.27 -39.03
N LEU A 21 11.72 -45.02 -39.22
CA LEU A 21 12.16 -44.33 -40.46
C LEU A 21 11.35 -44.43 -41.76
N ALA A 22 10.97 -43.24 -42.27
CA ALA A 22 11.25 -42.91 -43.67
C ALA A 22 11.27 -41.36 -43.86
N LEU A 23 12.36 -40.85 -44.37
CA LEU A 23 12.49 -39.50 -44.95
C LEU A 23 11.69 -39.42 -46.25
N SER A 24 11.00 -38.29 -46.44
CA SER A 24 10.72 -37.78 -47.80
C SER A 24 10.56 -36.27 -47.71
N ALA A 25 11.47 -35.57 -48.32
CA ALA A 25 11.40 -34.13 -48.60
C ALA A 25 10.44 -33.93 -49.80
N CYS A 26 9.55 -32.93 -49.67
CA CYS A 26 9.03 -32.17 -50.81
C CYS A 26 8.54 -30.79 -50.32
N ALA A 27 9.03 -29.79 -50.99
CA ALA A 27 8.67 -28.38 -50.83
C ALA A 27 7.20 -28.14 -51.26
N GLY A 28 6.53 -27.25 -50.47
CA GLY A 28 5.20 -26.76 -50.83
C GLY A 28 4.89 -25.58 -49.91
N SER A 29 4.96 -24.37 -50.43
CA SER A 29 4.53 -23.15 -49.84
C SER A 29 3.07 -23.17 -49.45
N GLY A 30 2.79 -22.91 -48.17
CA GLY A 30 1.45 -22.70 -47.62
C GLY A 30 1.60 -21.87 -46.35
N SER A 31 1.23 -20.60 -46.45
CA SER A 31 1.12 -19.68 -45.36
C SER A 31 0.06 -20.17 -44.37
N ASP A 32 0.48 -20.52 -43.16
CA ASP A 32 -0.39 -20.63 -42.02
C ASP A 32 0.15 -19.67 -40.97
N GLU A 33 -0.51 -18.53 -40.84
CA GLU A 33 -0.28 -17.55 -39.79
C GLU A 33 -0.76 -18.13 -38.47
N GLY A 34 0.14 -18.81 -37.76
CA GLY A 34 0.04 -19.07 -36.37
C GLY A 34 0.39 -17.77 -35.65
N GLN A 35 -0.59 -17.05 -35.12
CA GLN A 35 -0.40 -16.00 -34.11
C GLN A 35 0.25 -16.62 -32.86
N GLY A 36 1.54 -16.76 -32.89
CA GLY A 36 2.38 -16.73 -31.69
C GLY A 36 2.60 -15.24 -31.42
N GLY A 37 2.02 -14.70 -30.33
CA GLY A 37 2.40 -13.40 -29.83
C GLY A 37 3.90 -13.42 -29.63
N SER A 38 4.66 -12.69 -30.45
CA SER A 38 6.02 -12.34 -30.13
C SER A 38 5.91 -11.33 -29.00
N GLU A 39 6.22 -11.73 -27.78
CA GLU A 39 6.67 -10.78 -26.75
C GLU A 39 7.77 -9.95 -27.45
N ALA A 40 7.55 -8.63 -27.54
CA ALA A 40 8.54 -7.75 -28.08
C ALA A 40 9.76 -7.87 -27.15
N ALA A 41 10.91 -8.25 -27.71
CA ALA A 41 12.14 -8.29 -26.92
C ALA A 41 12.33 -6.91 -26.28
N ALA A 42 12.63 -6.88 -24.98
CA ALA A 42 12.88 -5.65 -24.25
C ALA A 42 13.93 -4.78 -24.98
N ASP A 43 13.68 -3.47 -25.04
CA ASP A 43 14.68 -2.52 -25.52
C ASP A 43 15.75 -2.33 -24.46
N CYS A 44 16.76 -3.18 -24.46
CA CYS A 44 17.82 -3.13 -23.47
C CYS A 44 18.67 -1.84 -23.51
N ALA A 45 18.53 -1.00 -24.52
CA ALA A 45 19.22 0.29 -24.55
C ALA A 45 18.82 1.20 -23.38
N ALA A 46 17.56 1.11 -22.90
CA ALA A 46 17.09 1.84 -21.74
C ALA A 46 17.76 1.39 -20.43
N TYR A 47 18.28 0.17 -20.38
CA TYR A 47 18.85 -0.43 -19.16
C TYR A 47 20.39 -0.47 -19.15
N GLU A 48 21.08 0.03 -20.22
CA GLU A 48 22.54 0.00 -20.33
C GLU A 48 23.26 0.72 -19.16
N SER A 49 22.64 1.76 -18.60
CA SER A 49 23.20 2.55 -17.50
C SER A 49 23.31 1.77 -16.18
N TYR A 50 22.55 0.70 -16.01
CA TYR A 50 22.56 -0.13 -14.81
C TYR A 50 23.67 -1.21 -14.85
N GLY A 51 24.30 -1.43 -16.02
CA GLY A 51 25.34 -2.45 -16.22
C GLY A 51 24.77 -3.82 -16.57
N THR A 52 25.69 -4.78 -16.71
CA THR A 52 25.35 -6.19 -17.02
C THR A 52 26.00 -7.09 -15.99
N PHE A 53 25.25 -8.03 -15.48
CA PHE A 53 25.65 -8.96 -14.42
C PHE A 53 25.46 -10.40 -14.89
N ASP A 54 26.29 -11.30 -14.36
CA ASP A 54 26.30 -12.70 -14.78
C ASP A 54 25.49 -13.52 -13.75
N SER A 55 24.17 -13.54 -13.90
CA SER A 55 23.22 -14.26 -13.02
C SER A 55 23.44 -13.94 -11.53
N LYS A 56 23.36 -12.66 -11.18
CA LYS A 56 23.45 -12.18 -9.81
C LYS A 56 22.06 -12.10 -9.18
N GLU A 57 21.95 -12.60 -7.97
CA GLU A 57 20.72 -12.57 -7.20
C GLU A 57 20.65 -11.33 -6.29
N VAL A 58 19.50 -10.68 -6.27
CA VAL A 58 19.14 -9.62 -5.33
C VAL A 58 17.86 -10.03 -4.59
N SER A 59 17.97 -10.29 -3.28
CA SER A 59 16.81 -10.61 -2.46
C SER A 59 16.08 -9.35 -2.00
N VAL A 60 14.75 -9.34 -2.18
CA VAL A 60 13.87 -8.22 -1.80
C VAL A 60 12.82 -8.70 -0.83
N TYR A 61 12.55 -7.93 0.25
CA TYR A 61 11.56 -8.24 1.26
C TYR A 61 10.64 -7.04 1.52
N SER A 62 9.33 -7.26 1.62
CA SER A 62 8.33 -6.19 1.74
C SER A 62 7.04 -6.66 2.41
N THR A 63 6.13 -5.70 2.67
CA THR A 63 4.74 -5.93 3.06
C THR A 63 3.83 -6.28 1.88
N ILE A 64 4.24 -6.02 0.64
CA ILE A 64 3.42 -6.19 -0.56
C ILE A 64 3.22 -7.69 -0.84
N THR A 65 1.99 -8.15 -0.93
CA THR A 65 1.62 -9.56 -1.13
C THR A 65 0.61 -9.75 -2.28
N ASP A 66 0.30 -10.97 -2.58
CA ASP A 66 -0.76 -11.38 -3.52
C ASP A 66 -0.63 -10.71 -4.91
N LEU A 67 -1.72 -10.27 -5.50
CA LEU A 67 -1.77 -9.68 -6.84
C LEU A 67 -0.90 -8.41 -6.97
N GLU A 68 -0.75 -7.66 -5.89
CA GLU A 68 0.11 -6.48 -5.91
C GLU A 68 1.59 -6.86 -6.03
N ALA A 69 2.01 -7.96 -5.39
CA ALA A 69 3.34 -8.52 -5.54
C ALA A 69 3.60 -9.01 -6.97
N GLU A 70 2.66 -9.73 -7.59
CA GLU A 70 2.78 -10.16 -8.97
C GLU A 70 2.99 -8.96 -9.91
N ARG A 71 2.22 -7.88 -9.76
CA ARG A 71 2.35 -6.65 -10.53
C ARG A 71 3.67 -5.91 -10.27
N LEU A 72 4.17 -5.98 -9.04
CA LEU A 72 5.46 -5.42 -8.69
C LEU A 72 6.58 -6.19 -9.38
N GLU A 73 6.56 -7.52 -9.34
CA GLU A 73 7.50 -8.39 -10.03
C GLU A 73 7.46 -8.18 -11.55
N ASP A 74 6.28 -8.08 -12.15
CA ASP A 74 6.11 -7.79 -13.58
C ASP A 74 6.77 -6.45 -14.01
N SER A 75 6.90 -5.49 -13.09
CA SER A 75 7.46 -4.16 -13.40
C SER A 75 8.96 -4.14 -13.62
N TRP A 76 9.69 -5.20 -13.24
CA TRP A 76 11.16 -5.30 -13.43
C TRP A 76 11.63 -6.46 -14.30
N VAL A 77 10.72 -7.21 -14.92
CA VAL A 77 11.06 -8.33 -15.82
C VAL A 77 12.02 -7.91 -16.94
N ASP A 78 11.79 -6.75 -17.58
CA ASP A 78 12.68 -6.21 -18.62
C ASP A 78 14.04 -5.81 -18.06
N PHE A 79 14.09 -5.25 -16.85
CA PHE A 79 15.34 -4.95 -16.15
C PHE A 79 16.15 -6.22 -15.89
N GLU A 80 15.54 -7.28 -15.38
CA GLU A 80 16.19 -8.58 -15.16
C GLU A 80 16.74 -9.17 -16.47
N GLY A 81 15.88 -9.19 -17.51
CA GLY A 81 16.25 -9.70 -18.82
C GLY A 81 17.42 -8.98 -19.47
N CYS A 82 17.54 -7.67 -19.25
CA CYS A 82 18.59 -6.83 -19.82
C CYS A 82 19.86 -6.77 -18.99
N THR A 83 19.76 -6.80 -17.67
CA THR A 83 20.92 -6.68 -16.77
C THR A 83 21.51 -8.02 -16.37
N GLY A 84 20.73 -9.12 -16.41
CA GLY A 84 21.13 -10.44 -15.90
C GLY A 84 21.11 -10.52 -14.37
N ILE A 85 20.44 -9.58 -13.69
CA ILE A 85 20.12 -9.66 -12.26
C ILE A 85 18.85 -10.51 -12.11
N ASP A 86 18.83 -11.41 -11.14
CA ASP A 86 17.67 -12.22 -10.74
C ASP A 86 17.14 -11.67 -9.42
N VAL A 87 15.93 -11.11 -9.43
CA VAL A 87 15.31 -10.48 -8.27
C VAL A 87 14.43 -11.51 -7.55
N VAL A 88 14.83 -11.91 -6.35
CA VAL A 88 14.10 -12.88 -5.54
C VAL A 88 13.25 -12.13 -4.53
N TYR A 89 11.95 -12.05 -4.80
CA TYR A 89 11.00 -11.31 -4.00
C TYR A 89 10.33 -12.17 -2.91
N GLU A 90 10.15 -11.60 -1.73
CA GLU A 90 9.40 -12.18 -0.61
C GLU A 90 8.48 -11.11 -0.02
N GLY A 91 7.15 -11.29 -0.12
CA GLY A 91 6.12 -10.47 0.54
C GLY A 91 5.66 -11.13 1.85
N SER A 92 5.35 -10.34 2.87
CA SER A 92 4.90 -10.87 4.16
C SER A 92 4.11 -9.87 4.99
N ASN A 93 2.96 -10.32 5.53
CA ASN A 93 2.18 -9.57 6.52
C ASN A 93 2.84 -9.50 7.91
N GLU A 94 4.01 -10.12 8.10
CA GLU A 94 4.83 -10.05 9.32
C GLU A 94 6.09 -9.19 9.12
N PHE A 95 6.12 -8.38 8.07
CA PHE A 95 7.30 -7.65 7.61
C PHE A 95 7.93 -6.80 8.72
N GLU A 96 7.16 -5.97 9.42
CA GLU A 96 7.64 -5.02 10.42
C GLU A 96 8.36 -5.71 11.57
N THR A 97 7.83 -6.83 12.03
CA THR A 97 8.46 -7.64 13.08
C THR A 97 9.67 -8.40 12.55
N GLN A 98 9.53 -9.04 11.39
CA GLN A 98 10.54 -9.96 10.86
C GLN A 98 11.77 -9.24 10.33
N ILE A 99 11.64 -8.08 9.71
CA ILE A 99 12.80 -7.35 9.17
C ILE A 99 13.79 -6.97 10.27
N GLY A 100 13.30 -6.54 11.44
CA GLY A 100 14.13 -6.23 12.60
C GLY A 100 14.83 -7.48 13.17
N VAL A 101 14.13 -8.61 13.21
CA VAL A 101 14.68 -9.90 13.66
C VAL A 101 15.78 -10.38 12.72
N ARG A 102 15.54 -10.35 11.41
CA ARG A 102 16.51 -10.75 10.36
C ARG A 102 17.76 -9.86 10.40
N ALA A 103 17.60 -8.52 10.48
CA ALA A 103 18.69 -7.57 10.54
C ALA A 103 19.56 -7.79 11.79
N LYS A 104 18.95 -7.96 12.97
CA LYS A 104 19.63 -8.22 14.23
C LYS A 104 20.35 -9.56 14.24
N ALA A 105 19.81 -10.57 13.55
CA ALA A 105 20.44 -11.89 13.41
C ALA A 105 21.60 -11.89 12.39
N GLY A 106 21.83 -10.80 11.65
CA GLY A 106 22.85 -10.69 10.61
C GLY A 106 22.47 -11.40 9.30
N ASN A 107 21.19 -11.60 9.06
CA ASN A 107 20.64 -12.23 7.85
C ASN A 107 19.47 -11.41 7.27
N PRO A 108 19.67 -10.10 7.01
CA PRO A 108 18.66 -9.29 6.32
C PRO A 108 18.57 -9.66 4.84
N PRO A 109 17.50 -9.23 4.12
CA PRO A 109 17.49 -9.22 2.66
C PRO A 109 18.56 -8.27 2.12
N ASP A 110 18.82 -8.30 0.83
CA ASP A 110 19.66 -7.28 0.19
C ASP A 110 18.98 -5.91 0.16
N ILE A 111 17.70 -5.92 -0.16
CA ILE A 111 16.82 -4.74 -0.20
C ILE A 111 15.56 -5.02 0.61
N ALA A 112 15.11 -4.04 1.38
CA ALA A 112 13.75 -3.99 1.88
C ALA A 112 13.00 -2.82 1.24
N ILE A 113 11.75 -3.06 0.87
CA ILE A 113 10.78 -2.02 0.53
C ILE A 113 10.02 -1.71 1.82
N VAL A 114 10.27 -0.54 2.38
CA VAL A 114 9.81 -0.14 3.73
C VAL A 114 8.74 0.93 3.61
N PRO A 115 7.51 0.69 4.07
CA PRO A 115 6.46 1.71 4.04
C PRO A 115 6.59 2.74 5.17
N GLN A 116 7.31 2.43 6.26
CA GLN A 116 7.41 3.31 7.42
C GLN A 116 8.78 4.03 7.51
N PRO A 117 8.87 5.34 7.25
CA PRO A 117 10.10 6.11 7.47
C PRO A 117 10.62 6.05 8.91
N GLY A 118 9.74 5.91 9.91
CA GLY A 118 10.13 5.72 11.30
C GLY A 118 10.88 4.42 11.54
N LEU A 119 10.45 3.31 10.95
CA LEU A 119 11.15 2.02 10.97
C LEU A 119 12.47 2.08 10.21
N LEU A 120 12.47 2.73 9.04
CA LEU A 120 13.66 2.98 8.24
C LEU A 120 14.72 3.75 9.06
N ALA A 121 14.32 4.83 9.72
CA ALA A 121 15.20 5.63 10.58
C ALA A 121 15.76 4.80 11.75
N GLN A 122 14.97 3.92 12.36
CA GLN A 122 15.44 3.01 13.39
C GLN A 122 16.53 2.06 12.86
N HIS A 123 16.35 1.49 11.66
CA HIS A 123 17.31 0.58 11.05
C HIS A 123 18.60 1.30 10.59
N ALA A 124 18.48 2.53 10.09
CA ALA A 124 19.64 3.37 9.75
C ALA A 124 20.49 3.69 11.00
N LYS A 125 19.85 4.16 12.08
CA LYS A 125 20.51 4.46 13.37
C LYS A 125 21.15 3.23 14.01
N ALA A 126 20.57 2.04 13.82
CA ALA A 126 21.15 0.77 14.26
C ALA A 126 22.34 0.30 13.40
N GLY A 127 22.63 0.98 12.29
CA GLY A 127 23.72 0.66 11.36
C GLY A 127 23.46 -0.58 10.48
N TYR A 128 22.20 -0.96 10.32
CA TYR A 128 21.83 -2.08 9.45
C TYR A 128 21.80 -1.66 7.99
N LEU A 129 21.34 -0.44 7.68
CA LEU A 129 21.23 0.06 6.33
C LEU A 129 22.56 0.56 5.78
N LYS A 130 22.68 0.50 4.47
CA LYS A 130 23.77 1.13 3.71
C LYS A 130 23.29 2.48 3.17
N PRO A 131 24.12 3.53 3.21
CA PRO A 131 23.82 4.76 2.49
C PRO A 131 23.52 4.48 1.02
N ALA A 132 22.50 5.12 0.49
CA ALA A 132 22.17 4.99 -0.92
C ALA A 132 23.33 5.53 -1.80
N PRO A 133 23.57 4.93 -2.98
CA PRO A 133 24.56 5.44 -3.94
C PRO A 133 24.25 6.87 -4.37
N ALA A 134 25.29 7.62 -4.74
CA ALA A 134 25.12 9.00 -5.22
C ALA A 134 24.24 9.10 -6.48
N GLU A 135 24.25 8.07 -7.31
CA GLU A 135 23.44 7.95 -8.52
C GLU A 135 21.95 7.84 -8.16
N VAL A 136 21.61 7.11 -7.07
CA VAL A 136 20.24 6.99 -6.56
C VAL A 136 19.79 8.34 -5.97
N GLU A 137 20.64 8.99 -5.16
CA GLU A 137 20.34 10.29 -4.59
C GLU A 137 20.11 11.35 -5.67
N ALA A 138 20.91 11.36 -6.74
CA ALA A 138 20.76 12.28 -7.86
C ALA A 138 19.42 12.09 -8.62
N LEU A 139 18.97 10.85 -8.80
CA LEU A 139 17.66 10.56 -9.40
C LEU A 139 16.52 11.06 -8.51
N VAL A 140 16.67 10.95 -7.20
CA VAL A 140 15.66 11.47 -6.26
C VAL A 140 15.63 12.99 -6.25
N ASP A 141 16.80 13.66 -6.29
CA ASP A 141 16.90 15.12 -6.40
C ASP A 141 16.25 15.65 -7.69
N GLU A 142 16.30 14.89 -8.78
CA GLU A 142 15.71 15.25 -10.06
C GLU A 142 14.19 15.04 -10.09
N ASN A 143 13.73 13.89 -9.56
CA ASN A 143 12.39 13.37 -9.85
C ASN A 143 11.43 13.43 -8.66
N TRP A 144 11.86 13.84 -7.47
CA TRP A 144 11.01 13.88 -6.29
C TRP A 144 11.04 15.27 -5.63
N SER A 145 10.13 15.52 -4.69
CA SER A 145 10.22 16.71 -3.85
C SER A 145 11.21 16.51 -2.71
N GLU A 146 11.66 17.63 -2.10
CA GLU A 146 12.53 17.56 -0.92
C GLU A 146 11.84 16.87 0.26
N ASP A 147 10.52 17.03 0.40
CA ASP A 147 9.75 16.35 1.45
C ASP A 147 9.86 14.83 1.29
N TRP A 148 9.64 14.30 0.09
CA TRP A 148 9.80 12.88 -0.19
C TRP A 148 11.21 12.37 0.06
N LYS A 149 12.24 13.12 -0.34
CA LYS A 149 13.64 12.80 -0.06
C LYS A 149 13.92 12.77 1.44
N SER A 150 13.31 13.70 2.21
CA SER A 150 13.53 13.81 3.63
C SER A 150 13.14 12.55 4.40
N TYR A 151 12.07 11.84 3.98
CA TYR A 151 11.61 10.60 4.60
C TYR A 151 12.63 9.44 4.46
N GLY A 152 13.45 9.45 3.41
CA GLY A 152 14.56 8.49 3.22
C GLY A 152 15.89 8.94 3.79
N THR A 153 15.93 10.12 4.44
CA THR A 153 17.16 10.74 4.99
C THR A 153 17.18 10.67 6.50
N VAL A 154 18.25 10.15 7.08
CA VAL A 154 18.41 10.02 8.54
C VAL A 154 19.73 10.67 8.96
N ASP A 155 19.67 11.62 9.89
CA ASP A 155 20.82 12.35 10.41
C ASP A 155 21.73 12.95 9.31
N GLY A 156 21.09 13.44 8.21
CA GLY A 156 21.76 14.05 7.07
C GLY A 156 22.38 13.07 6.08
N THR A 157 22.14 11.77 6.24
CA THR A 157 22.57 10.73 5.29
C THR A 157 21.35 10.15 4.58
N PHE A 158 21.39 10.10 3.25
CA PHE A 158 20.34 9.51 2.44
C PHE A 158 20.50 7.98 2.35
N TYR A 159 19.47 7.23 2.72
CA TYR A 159 19.48 5.76 2.78
C TYR A 159 18.54 5.09 1.79
N ALA A 160 17.39 5.69 1.51
CA ALA A 160 16.35 5.03 0.75
C ALA A 160 15.63 5.98 -0.20
N ALA A 161 15.49 5.54 -1.45
CA ALA A 161 14.72 6.27 -2.44
C ALA A 161 13.22 6.00 -2.24
N PRO A 162 12.35 7.04 -2.34
CA PRO A 162 10.93 6.79 -2.47
C PRO A 162 10.64 6.05 -3.78
N MET A 163 9.63 5.19 -3.78
CA MET A 163 9.29 4.32 -4.91
C MET A 163 7.84 4.54 -5.37
N LEU A 164 6.91 4.17 -4.53
CA LEU A 164 5.48 4.34 -4.76
C LEU A 164 4.88 5.31 -3.74
N ALA A 165 3.67 5.73 -4.00
CA ALA A 165 2.89 6.57 -3.11
C ALA A 165 1.45 6.06 -3.03
N SER A 166 0.74 6.47 -2.00
CA SER A 166 -0.70 6.34 -1.90
C SER A 166 -1.30 7.65 -1.44
N VAL A 167 -2.46 8.00 -1.96
CA VAL A 167 -3.31 9.04 -1.37
C VAL A 167 -4.26 8.34 -0.41
N LYS A 168 -4.19 8.69 0.85
CA LYS A 168 -5.09 8.20 1.91
C LYS A 168 -6.29 9.14 2.06
N GLY A 169 -7.29 8.73 2.83
CA GLY A 169 -8.45 9.57 3.06
C GLY A 169 -9.43 9.65 1.90
N TYR A 170 -9.46 8.68 1.01
CA TYR A 170 -10.56 8.54 0.07
C TYR A 170 -11.79 7.91 0.73
N ILE A 171 -12.96 8.40 0.35
CA ILE A 171 -14.25 7.81 0.71
C ILE A 171 -14.85 7.21 -0.55
N TRP A 172 -14.87 5.89 -0.58
CA TRP A 172 -15.37 5.09 -1.70
C TRP A 172 -16.89 4.90 -1.59
N TYR A 173 -17.59 4.96 -2.72
CA TYR A 173 -19.04 4.83 -2.80
C TYR A 173 -19.47 4.33 -4.18
N VAL A 174 -20.73 3.91 -4.31
CA VAL A 174 -21.35 3.53 -5.59
C VAL A 174 -22.09 4.72 -6.18
N PRO A 175 -21.64 5.34 -7.29
CA PRO A 175 -22.29 6.51 -7.88
C PRO A 175 -23.76 6.30 -8.25
N ALA A 176 -24.10 5.10 -8.75
CA ALA A 176 -25.47 4.74 -9.08
C ALA A 176 -26.40 4.76 -7.86
N THR A 177 -25.94 4.27 -6.69
CA THR A 177 -26.69 4.30 -5.43
C THR A 177 -26.90 5.73 -4.95
N PHE A 178 -25.88 6.58 -4.97
CA PHE A 178 -26.00 7.99 -4.60
C PHE A 178 -27.02 8.71 -5.47
N LYS A 179 -26.95 8.48 -6.78
CA LYS A 179 -27.90 9.05 -7.74
C LYS A 179 -29.34 8.55 -7.51
N GLU A 180 -29.53 7.28 -7.28
CA GLU A 180 -30.87 6.69 -7.02
C GLU A 180 -31.49 7.24 -5.75
N LYS A 181 -30.67 7.37 -4.68
CA LYS A 181 -31.09 7.90 -3.38
C LYS A 181 -31.20 9.43 -3.35
N GLY A 182 -30.65 10.13 -4.35
CA GLY A 182 -30.59 11.59 -4.37
C GLY A 182 -29.58 12.14 -3.35
N TRP A 183 -28.57 11.33 -2.97
CA TRP A 183 -27.46 11.78 -2.13
C TRP A 183 -26.41 12.52 -2.96
N GLU A 184 -25.88 13.57 -2.39
CA GLU A 184 -24.79 14.34 -3.00
C GLU A 184 -23.47 14.04 -2.30
N VAL A 185 -22.36 14.10 -3.06
CA VAL A 185 -21.01 13.98 -2.49
C VAL A 185 -20.78 15.16 -1.55
N PRO A 186 -20.48 14.93 -0.27
CA PRO A 186 -20.33 16.00 0.71
C PRO A 186 -19.05 16.82 0.44
N LYS A 187 -19.12 18.12 0.63
CA LYS A 187 -18.01 19.05 0.43
C LYS A 187 -17.38 19.53 1.74
N THR A 188 -18.07 19.31 2.85
CA THR A 188 -17.61 19.64 4.18
C THR A 188 -17.82 18.46 5.12
N TRP A 189 -17.08 18.44 6.23
CA TRP A 189 -17.25 17.43 7.28
C TRP A 189 -18.67 17.39 7.83
N ASP A 190 -19.28 18.56 8.05
CA ASP A 190 -20.64 18.65 8.55
C ASP A 190 -21.65 18.05 7.56
N GLU A 191 -21.47 18.26 6.25
CA GLU A 191 -22.31 17.64 5.22
C GLU A 191 -22.13 16.11 5.19
N MET A 192 -20.90 15.62 5.37
CA MET A 192 -20.62 14.19 5.44
C MET A 192 -21.31 13.54 6.64
N MET A 193 -21.28 14.19 7.81
CA MET A 193 -21.96 13.71 8.99
C MET A 193 -23.49 13.80 8.87
N ALA A 194 -24.01 14.81 8.17
CA ALA A 194 -25.43 14.92 7.85
C ALA A 194 -25.89 13.80 6.90
N LEU A 195 -25.07 13.48 5.88
CA LEU A 195 -25.32 12.34 5.00
C LEU A 195 -25.27 11.02 5.77
N THR A 196 -24.24 10.82 6.60
CA THR A 196 -24.12 9.64 7.49
C THR A 196 -25.39 9.41 8.30
N LYS A 197 -25.87 10.49 8.94
CA LYS A 197 -27.12 10.42 9.71
C LYS A 197 -28.35 10.12 8.84
N THR A 198 -28.44 10.72 7.67
CA THR A 198 -29.56 10.48 6.73
C THR A 198 -29.63 9.02 6.33
N ILE A 199 -28.49 8.41 5.97
CA ILE A 199 -28.40 7.00 5.58
C ILE A 199 -28.82 6.09 6.74
N ALA A 200 -28.34 6.38 7.96
CA ALA A 200 -28.71 5.62 9.15
C ALA A 200 -30.21 5.72 9.46
N ASP A 201 -30.79 6.92 9.37
CA ASP A 201 -32.23 7.14 9.61
C ASP A 201 -33.12 6.44 8.57
N GLU A 202 -32.67 6.31 7.32
CA GLU A 202 -33.36 5.52 6.28
C GLU A 202 -33.38 4.03 6.59
N GLY A 203 -32.34 3.51 7.25
CA GLY A 203 -32.26 2.14 7.75
C GLY A 203 -32.20 1.06 6.68
N SER A 204 -31.97 1.41 5.41
CA SER A 204 -31.86 0.45 4.30
C SER A 204 -30.48 -0.17 4.19
N MET A 205 -29.46 0.50 4.66
CA MET A 205 -28.05 0.08 4.70
C MET A 205 -27.33 0.83 5.83
N LYS A 206 -26.12 0.40 6.19
CA LYS A 206 -25.27 1.18 7.09
C LYS A 206 -24.59 2.31 6.34
N PRO A 207 -24.34 3.47 6.98
CA PRO A 207 -23.54 4.53 6.36
C PRO A 207 -22.13 4.07 5.96
N TRP A 208 -21.46 3.30 6.82
CA TRP A 208 -20.06 2.96 6.68
C TRP A 208 -19.78 1.46 6.77
N CYS A 209 -18.89 1.01 5.91
CA CYS A 209 -18.16 -0.26 6.07
C CYS A 209 -16.71 0.02 6.47
N ALA A 210 -16.15 -0.86 7.28
CA ALA A 210 -14.73 -0.80 7.65
C ALA A 210 -14.18 -2.20 7.97
N GLY A 211 -12.90 -2.40 7.68
CA GLY A 211 -12.10 -3.56 8.08
C GLY A 211 -10.72 -3.05 8.52
N PHE A 212 -10.24 -3.49 9.68
CA PHE A 212 -8.97 -3.06 10.28
C PHE A 212 -8.04 -4.23 10.58
N GLU A 213 -8.46 -5.47 10.26
CA GLU A 213 -7.63 -6.66 10.43
C GLU A 213 -6.55 -6.68 9.36
N ALA A 214 -5.29 -6.83 9.77
CA ALA A 214 -4.11 -6.91 8.93
C ALA A 214 -2.97 -7.70 9.63
N GLY A 215 -3.30 -8.84 10.26
CA GLY A 215 -2.32 -9.62 11.00
C GLY A 215 -1.72 -8.83 12.17
N GLU A 216 -0.39 -8.74 12.23
CA GLU A 216 0.32 -7.98 13.27
C GLU A 216 0.11 -6.47 13.15
N ALA A 217 -0.21 -5.97 11.96
CA ALA A 217 -0.50 -4.55 11.70
C ALA A 217 -1.97 -4.18 11.92
N THR A 218 -2.79 -5.10 12.48
CA THR A 218 -4.20 -4.81 12.78
C THR A 218 -4.35 -3.50 13.53
N GLY A 219 -5.19 -2.60 12.99
CA GLY A 219 -5.43 -1.26 13.54
C GLY A 219 -4.91 -0.12 12.66
N TRP A 220 -3.98 -0.37 11.73
CA TRP A 220 -3.41 0.69 10.90
C TRP A 220 -4.47 1.46 10.08
N ALA A 221 -5.46 0.78 9.52
CA ALA A 221 -6.55 1.48 8.80
C ALA A 221 -7.38 2.39 9.72
N GLY A 222 -7.37 2.11 11.03
CA GLY A 222 -7.99 2.98 12.03
C GLY A 222 -7.10 4.19 12.37
N THR A 223 -5.76 4.06 12.32
CA THR A 223 -4.87 5.22 12.47
C THR A 223 -5.03 6.17 11.31
N ASP A 224 -5.18 5.68 10.06
CA ASP A 224 -5.47 6.50 8.88
C ASP A 224 -6.69 7.41 9.08
N TRP A 225 -7.76 6.89 9.68
CA TRP A 225 -8.93 7.69 10.02
C TRP A 225 -8.60 8.81 11.01
N ILE A 226 -7.83 8.52 12.06
CA ILE A 226 -7.44 9.50 13.08
C ILE A 226 -6.57 10.59 12.44
N GLU A 227 -5.58 10.19 11.69
CA GLU A 227 -4.61 11.06 11.03
C GLU A 227 -5.28 11.99 10.04
N ASP A 228 -6.17 11.44 9.22
CA ASP A 228 -6.97 12.20 8.28
C ASP A 228 -7.81 13.28 8.98
N VAL A 229 -8.42 12.94 10.11
CA VAL A 229 -9.21 13.87 10.91
C VAL A 229 -8.33 14.90 11.64
N VAL A 230 -7.17 14.51 12.18
CA VAL A 230 -6.22 15.46 12.78
C VAL A 230 -5.79 16.49 11.74
N LEU A 231 -5.35 16.05 10.56
CA LEU A 231 -4.90 16.95 9.50
C LEU A 231 -5.99 17.94 9.07
N ARG A 232 -7.23 17.49 8.93
CA ARG A 232 -8.36 18.33 8.47
C ARG A 232 -8.98 19.21 9.53
N GLN A 233 -8.94 18.82 10.80
CA GLN A 233 -9.57 19.55 11.88
C GLN A 233 -8.61 20.41 12.70
N ALA A 234 -7.38 19.97 12.91
CA ALA A 234 -6.36 20.68 13.65
C ALA A 234 -5.35 21.40 12.74
N GLY A 235 -5.23 20.94 11.47
CA GLY A 235 -4.36 21.53 10.46
C GLY A 235 -2.94 20.93 10.44
N PRO A 236 -2.18 21.26 9.37
CA PRO A 236 -0.87 20.65 9.13
C PRO A 236 0.18 21.00 10.21
N GLU A 237 0.11 22.18 10.82
CA GLU A 237 1.06 22.57 11.88
C GLU A 237 0.92 21.68 13.13
N VAL A 238 -0.32 21.42 13.56
CA VAL A 238 -0.59 20.53 14.71
C VAL A 238 -0.21 19.10 14.36
N TYR A 239 -0.48 18.68 13.13
CA TYR A 239 -0.10 17.36 12.62
C TYR A 239 1.41 17.15 12.71
N ASP A 240 2.21 18.13 12.24
CA ASP A 240 3.67 18.08 12.27
C ASP A 240 4.22 18.07 13.71
N GLN A 241 3.63 18.89 14.61
CA GLN A 241 4.00 18.92 16.03
C GLN A 241 3.66 17.61 16.76
N TRP A 242 2.58 16.93 16.35
CA TRP A 242 2.19 15.63 16.89
C TRP A 242 3.18 14.53 16.48
N ILE A 243 3.56 14.47 15.20
CA ILE A 243 4.55 13.53 14.67
C ILE A 243 5.91 13.71 15.35
N SER A 244 6.36 14.94 15.49
CA SER A 244 7.66 15.29 16.10
C SER A 244 7.68 15.18 17.62
N HIS A 245 6.51 14.92 18.25
CA HIS A 245 6.32 14.92 19.70
C HIS A 245 6.62 16.29 20.37
N GLU A 246 6.49 17.38 19.61
CA GLU A 246 6.48 18.73 20.18
C GLU A 246 5.23 18.98 21.03
N ILE A 247 4.12 18.33 20.66
CA ILE A 247 2.94 18.16 21.51
C ILE A 247 2.82 16.70 21.92
N PRO A 248 2.29 16.39 23.12
CA PRO A 248 2.16 15.01 23.56
C PRO A 248 1.10 14.27 22.73
N PHE A 249 1.21 12.93 22.63
CA PHE A 249 0.24 12.12 21.90
C PHE A 249 -1.19 12.28 22.44
N ASN A 250 -1.35 12.53 23.74
CA ASN A 250 -2.62 12.77 24.39
C ASN A 250 -3.05 14.26 24.42
N ASP A 251 -2.53 15.10 23.49
CA ASP A 251 -2.99 16.47 23.34
C ASP A 251 -4.50 16.55 23.13
N PRO A 252 -5.21 17.55 23.69
CA PRO A 252 -6.66 17.68 23.53
C PRO A 252 -7.16 17.73 22.08
N GLN A 253 -6.36 18.20 21.13
CA GLN A 253 -6.73 18.23 19.70
C GLN A 253 -6.71 16.83 19.10
N ILE A 254 -5.75 16.01 19.52
CA ILE A 254 -5.65 14.60 19.12
C ILE A 254 -6.79 13.79 19.75
N ALA A 255 -7.06 14.01 21.04
CA ALA A 255 -8.21 13.41 21.73
C ALA A 255 -9.54 13.73 21.03
N LYS A 256 -9.70 14.97 20.56
CA LYS A 256 -10.89 15.38 19.80
C LYS A 256 -11.00 14.63 18.47
N ALA A 257 -9.91 14.38 17.77
CA ALA A 257 -9.92 13.60 16.52
C ALA A 257 -10.35 12.14 16.80
N PHE A 258 -9.82 11.51 17.84
CA PHE A 258 -10.29 10.20 18.29
C PHE A 258 -11.78 10.16 18.59
N ASP A 259 -12.29 11.13 19.35
CA ASP A 259 -13.72 11.20 19.66
C ASP A 259 -14.56 11.42 18.39
N THR A 260 -14.07 12.21 17.44
CA THR A 260 -14.71 12.45 16.15
C THR A 260 -14.83 11.15 15.35
N VAL A 261 -13.71 10.44 15.15
CA VAL A 261 -13.69 9.12 14.46
C VAL A 261 -14.53 8.10 15.23
N GLY A 262 -14.42 8.08 16.55
CA GLY A 262 -15.20 7.19 17.41
C GLY A 262 -16.71 7.38 17.30
N SER A 263 -17.17 8.61 17.02
CA SER A 263 -18.59 8.88 16.77
C SER A 263 -19.12 8.15 15.51
N ILE A 264 -18.23 7.72 14.63
CA ILE A 264 -18.51 6.93 13.43
C ILE A 264 -18.24 5.44 13.71
N VAL A 265 -16.97 5.06 13.89
CA VAL A 265 -16.54 3.65 13.87
C VAL A 265 -16.97 2.85 15.11
N LYS A 266 -17.33 3.51 16.20
CA LYS A 266 -17.88 2.88 17.42
C LYS A 266 -19.40 2.99 17.52
N ASN A 267 -20.06 3.51 16.49
CA ASN A 267 -21.51 3.69 16.48
C ASN A 267 -22.19 2.52 15.77
N GLU A 268 -22.95 1.72 16.53
CA GLU A 268 -23.70 0.56 16.02
C GLU A 268 -24.69 0.89 14.90
N ASP A 269 -25.21 2.13 14.85
CA ASP A 269 -26.14 2.56 13.81
C ASP A 269 -25.41 2.93 12.51
N TYR A 270 -24.10 3.25 12.58
CA TYR A 270 -23.33 3.80 11.47
C TYR A 270 -22.46 2.75 10.76
N VAL A 271 -21.96 1.75 11.47
CA VAL A 271 -21.01 0.76 10.98
C VAL A 271 -21.48 -0.64 11.43
N ASN A 272 -21.24 -1.67 10.92
CA ASN A 272 -20.47 -2.31 9.86
C ASN A 272 -21.43 -3.21 9.06
N GLY A 273 -22.04 -2.68 8.03
CA GLY A 273 -23.04 -3.40 7.25
C GLY A 273 -22.50 -4.70 6.67
N GLY A 274 -23.19 -5.79 6.95
CA GLY A 274 -22.84 -7.11 6.47
C GLY A 274 -21.86 -7.90 7.33
N PHE A 275 -21.07 -7.26 8.20
CA PHE A 275 -20.03 -7.90 9.01
C PHE A 275 -20.33 -8.02 10.52
N GLY A 276 -21.49 -7.57 10.99
CA GLY A 276 -21.89 -7.65 12.40
C GLY A 276 -21.82 -6.31 13.16
N ASP A 277 -21.40 -6.33 14.44
CA ASP A 277 -21.29 -5.13 15.27
C ASP A 277 -20.00 -4.34 15.00
N THR A 278 -19.80 -3.21 15.71
CA THR A 278 -18.62 -2.36 15.53
C THR A 278 -17.29 -3.08 15.76
N ARG A 279 -17.24 -4.09 16.62
CA ARG A 279 -16.01 -4.85 16.91
C ARG A 279 -15.62 -5.79 15.77
N SER A 280 -16.54 -6.13 14.89
CA SER A 280 -16.24 -6.93 13.69
C SER A 280 -15.25 -6.26 12.75
N ILE A 281 -15.05 -4.92 12.86
CA ILE A 281 -13.98 -4.17 12.19
C ILE A 281 -12.61 -4.82 12.42
N LEU A 282 -12.33 -5.34 13.62
CA LEU A 282 -11.04 -5.95 13.99
C LEU A 282 -10.86 -7.39 13.49
N SER A 283 -11.88 -7.98 12.90
CA SER A 283 -11.87 -9.34 12.33
C SER A 283 -12.27 -9.36 10.86
N THR A 284 -12.55 -8.20 10.28
CA THR A 284 -12.75 -7.99 8.85
C THR A 284 -11.44 -7.46 8.30
N THR A 285 -10.91 -8.11 7.26
CA THR A 285 -9.64 -7.68 6.68
C THR A 285 -9.78 -6.31 5.99
N VAL A 286 -8.68 -5.62 5.85
CA VAL A 286 -8.63 -4.33 5.16
C VAL A 286 -9.14 -4.47 3.72
N GLU A 287 -8.77 -5.56 3.04
CA GLU A 287 -9.16 -5.87 1.66
C GLU A 287 -10.66 -6.13 1.52
N GLU A 288 -11.25 -6.83 2.50
CA GLU A 288 -12.67 -7.17 2.50
C GLU A 288 -13.56 -6.01 2.98
N GLY A 289 -13.00 -5.10 3.77
CA GLY A 289 -13.74 -4.04 4.46
C GLY A 289 -14.60 -3.16 3.57
N GLY A 290 -14.19 -2.95 2.31
CA GLY A 290 -14.92 -2.15 1.33
C GLY A 290 -15.98 -2.92 0.53
N GLN A 291 -15.86 -4.26 0.43
CA GLN A 291 -16.67 -5.07 -0.47
C GLN A 291 -18.20 -4.87 -0.33
N PRO A 292 -18.77 -4.72 0.89
CA PRO A 292 -20.20 -4.53 1.06
C PRO A 292 -20.76 -3.20 0.52
N VAL A 293 -19.91 -2.28 0.08
CA VAL A 293 -20.36 -1.08 -0.65
C VAL A 293 -21.00 -1.47 -1.98
N LEU A 294 -20.41 -2.48 -2.67
CA LEU A 294 -20.89 -2.94 -3.98
C LEU A 294 -22.27 -3.61 -3.91
N ASP A 295 -22.59 -4.32 -2.84
CA ASP A 295 -23.87 -5.02 -2.67
C ASP A 295 -24.94 -4.17 -1.95
N GLY A 296 -24.56 -2.94 -1.53
CA GLY A 296 -25.48 -2.02 -0.85
C GLY A 296 -25.73 -2.35 0.61
N SER A 297 -24.88 -3.15 1.26
CA SER A 297 -24.93 -3.36 2.72
C SER A 297 -24.50 -2.13 3.49
N CYS A 298 -23.61 -1.33 2.90
CA CYS A 298 -23.24 0.00 3.35
C CYS A 298 -23.01 0.97 2.20
N ALA A 299 -23.03 2.27 2.51
CA ALA A 299 -22.98 3.32 1.49
C ALA A 299 -21.57 3.79 1.17
N MET A 300 -20.67 3.80 2.17
CA MET A 300 -19.36 4.42 2.10
C MET A 300 -18.29 3.56 2.77
N HIS A 301 -17.04 3.69 2.29
CA HIS A 301 -15.86 3.06 2.87
C HIS A 301 -14.67 4.02 2.80
N HIS A 302 -13.98 4.25 3.92
CA HIS A 302 -12.78 5.09 3.96
C HIS A 302 -11.55 4.22 3.77
N GLN A 303 -10.79 4.48 2.71
CA GLN A 303 -9.57 3.75 2.39
C GLN A 303 -8.73 4.52 1.36
N ALA A 304 -7.44 4.21 1.28
CA ALA A 304 -6.49 4.78 0.32
C ALA A 304 -6.77 4.38 -1.15
N THR A 305 -6.00 4.95 -2.07
CA THR A 305 -6.08 4.67 -3.52
C THR A 305 -5.90 3.20 -3.87
N PHE A 306 -5.07 2.45 -3.13
CA PHE A 306 -4.85 1.02 -3.39
C PHE A 306 -6.12 0.17 -3.22
N GLN A 307 -7.19 0.69 -2.58
CA GLN A 307 -8.49 0.01 -2.58
C GLN A 307 -9.00 -0.29 -4.01
N ALA A 308 -8.55 0.47 -5.00
CA ALA A 308 -8.86 0.16 -6.41
C ALA A 308 -8.46 -1.26 -6.82
N ALA A 309 -7.40 -1.83 -6.22
CA ALA A 309 -6.95 -3.20 -6.45
C ALA A 309 -7.80 -4.26 -5.73
N ASN A 310 -8.46 -3.89 -4.65
CA ASN A 310 -9.21 -4.81 -3.80
C ASN A 310 -10.64 -5.05 -4.30
N TRP A 311 -11.10 -4.30 -5.29
CA TRP A 311 -12.39 -4.56 -5.91
C TRP A 311 -12.36 -5.83 -6.76
N PRO A 312 -13.48 -6.55 -6.89
CA PRO A 312 -13.57 -7.72 -7.78
C PRO A 312 -13.14 -7.40 -9.21
N ASP A 313 -12.56 -8.39 -9.89
CA ASP A 313 -12.14 -8.27 -11.28
C ASP A 313 -13.24 -7.71 -12.18
N GLY A 314 -12.89 -6.72 -13.00
CA GLY A 314 -13.81 -6.05 -13.93
C GLY A 314 -14.62 -4.91 -13.31
N THR A 315 -14.44 -4.59 -12.03
CA THR A 315 -15.04 -3.39 -11.42
C THR A 315 -14.52 -2.11 -12.09
N ASN A 316 -15.44 -1.30 -12.62
CA ASN A 316 -15.11 -0.04 -13.26
C ASN A 316 -14.99 1.10 -12.24
N VAL A 317 -13.76 1.56 -11.99
CA VAL A 317 -13.45 2.70 -11.11
C VAL A 317 -13.52 3.99 -11.91
N ALA A 318 -14.67 4.66 -11.89
CA ALA A 318 -14.92 5.91 -12.60
C ALA A 318 -16.09 6.68 -11.98
N GLU A 319 -16.20 7.99 -12.25
CA GLU A 319 -17.31 8.84 -11.75
C GLU A 319 -18.70 8.33 -12.15
N ASP A 320 -18.81 7.67 -13.29
CA ASP A 320 -20.02 7.02 -13.80
C ASP A 320 -19.90 5.49 -13.83
N GLY A 321 -18.90 4.95 -13.13
CA GLY A 321 -18.61 3.53 -13.04
C GLY A 321 -19.36 2.80 -11.93
N ASP A 322 -18.83 1.62 -11.59
CA ASP A 322 -19.37 0.78 -10.53
C ASP A 322 -19.05 1.36 -9.15
N VAL A 323 -17.84 1.92 -8.99
CA VAL A 323 -17.38 2.60 -7.78
C VAL A 323 -16.64 3.88 -8.14
N TRP A 324 -16.68 4.84 -7.22
CA TRP A 324 -15.88 6.07 -7.27
C TRP A 324 -15.47 6.47 -5.87
N ALA A 325 -14.58 7.45 -5.76
CA ALA A 325 -14.15 7.96 -4.47
C ALA A 325 -14.04 9.48 -4.48
N PHE A 326 -14.24 10.09 -3.32
CA PHE A 326 -13.93 11.49 -3.06
C PHE A 326 -13.02 11.61 -1.84
N ILE A 327 -12.21 12.67 -1.78
CA ILE A 327 -11.33 12.94 -0.64
C ILE A 327 -12.20 13.31 0.57
N THR A 328 -11.86 12.77 1.75
CA THR A 328 -12.47 13.16 3.02
C THR A 328 -12.53 14.70 3.13
N PRO A 329 -13.72 15.28 3.27
CA PRO A 329 -13.84 16.72 3.24
C PRO A 329 -13.28 17.37 4.50
N GLY A 330 -12.74 18.57 4.35
CA GLY A 330 -12.33 19.43 5.46
C GLY A 330 -13.51 20.09 6.18
N GLN A 331 -13.21 20.97 7.13
CA GLN A 331 -14.24 21.77 7.82
C GLN A 331 -14.91 22.78 6.88
N GLU A 332 -14.17 23.27 5.90
CA GLU A 332 -14.66 24.20 4.88
C GLU A 332 -14.47 23.60 3.48
N GLU A 333 -15.32 23.98 2.52
CA GLU A 333 -15.20 23.55 1.13
C GLU A 333 -13.85 23.99 0.54
N GLY A 334 -13.11 23.04 -0.06
CA GLY A 334 -11.81 23.28 -0.67
C GLY A 334 -10.64 23.35 0.33
N ALA A 335 -10.86 23.14 1.60
CA ALA A 335 -9.78 22.99 2.59
C ALA A 335 -9.17 21.58 2.47
N GLY A 336 -8.25 21.41 1.51
CA GLY A 336 -7.81 20.09 1.06
C GLY A 336 -6.34 19.79 1.31
N ALA A 337 -5.92 19.69 2.59
CA ALA A 337 -4.73 18.90 2.87
C ALA A 337 -5.04 17.42 2.71
N ILE A 338 -4.10 16.63 2.20
CA ILE A 338 -4.24 15.18 2.02
C ILE A 338 -3.21 14.43 2.84
N THR A 339 -3.65 13.34 3.43
CA THR A 339 -2.76 12.33 4.00
C THR A 339 -2.35 11.34 2.90
N GLY A 340 -1.18 10.77 3.02
CA GLY A 340 -0.70 9.75 2.11
C GLY A 340 0.42 8.93 2.71
N GLY A 341 0.75 7.86 2.05
CA GLY A 341 1.87 6.99 2.39
C GLY A 341 2.73 6.71 1.18
N GLY A 342 3.69 5.84 1.34
CA GLY A 342 4.54 5.38 0.25
C GLY A 342 5.63 4.46 0.74
N GLU A 343 6.29 3.80 -0.19
CA GLU A 343 7.33 2.84 0.07
C GLU A 343 8.70 3.40 -0.28
N PHE A 344 9.71 2.95 0.48
CA PHE A 344 11.10 3.35 0.33
C PHE A 344 12.00 2.15 0.11
N VAL A 345 12.89 2.24 -0.87
CA VAL A 345 13.82 1.18 -1.25
C VAL A 345 15.11 1.31 -0.45
N ALA A 346 15.25 0.55 0.62
CA ALA A 346 16.38 0.58 1.55
C ALA A 346 17.31 -0.62 1.35
N ALA A 347 18.63 -0.40 1.20
CA ALA A 347 19.61 -1.46 1.01
C ALA A 347 20.27 -1.86 2.32
N TYR A 348 20.38 -3.18 2.55
CA TYR A 348 21.16 -3.80 3.64
C TYR A 348 22.52 -4.31 3.15
N ALA A 349 22.67 -4.50 1.86
CA ALA A 349 23.89 -4.96 1.23
C ALA A 349 24.51 -3.86 0.35
N ASP A 350 25.87 -3.88 0.25
CA ASP A 350 26.66 -2.93 -0.55
C ASP A 350 27.37 -3.68 -1.69
N ARG A 351 26.55 -4.25 -2.61
CA ARG A 351 27.03 -4.98 -3.79
C ARG A 351 26.58 -4.24 -5.06
N ASP A 352 27.30 -4.36 -6.15
CA ASP A 352 27.05 -3.58 -7.36
C ASP A 352 25.68 -3.89 -7.97
N GLU A 353 25.26 -5.17 -7.99
CA GLU A 353 23.94 -5.59 -8.45
C GLU A 353 22.80 -5.03 -7.57
N VAL A 354 23.01 -4.90 -6.27
CA VAL A 354 22.04 -4.30 -5.34
C VAL A 354 21.90 -2.80 -5.60
N LYS A 355 23.01 -2.10 -5.82
CA LYS A 355 23.01 -0.67 -6.17
C LYS A 355 22.32 -0.42 -7.51
N ALA A 356 22.58 -1.27 -8.52
CA ALA A 356 21.95 -1.17 -9.83
C ALA A 356 20.42 -1.33 -9.73
N PHE A 357 19.96 -2.31 -8.96
CA PHE A 357 18.53 -2.50 -8.75
C PHE A 357 17.90 -1.34 -7.94
N GLN A 358 18.56 -0.87 -6.87
CA GLN A 358 18.10 0.29 -6.11
C GLN A 358 18.01 1.55 -7.00
N GLN A 359 18.96 1.74 -7.92
CA GLN A 359 18.93 2.83 -8.88
C GLN A 359 17.75 2.72 -9.86
N TYR A 360 17.49 1.52 -10.38
CA TYR A 360 16.32 1.27 -11.23
C TYR A 360 15.01 1.59 -10.49
N MET A 361 14.84 1.08 -9.27
CA MET A 361 13.66 1.30 -8.46
C MET A 361 13.40 2.80 -8.14
N ALA A 362 14.44 3.65 -8.13
CA ALA A 362 14.33 5.09 -7.93
C ALA A 362 13.99 5.87 -9.20
N SER A 363 14.02 5.22 -10.36
CA SER A 363 13.90 5.87 -11.68
C SER A 363 12.45 6.17 -12.08
N ALA A 364 12.28 7.11 -13.01
CA ALA A 364 11.02 7.35 -13.70
C ALA A 364 10.59 6.15 -14.55
N ASP A 365 11.53 5.38 -15.10
CA ASP A 365 11.24 4.20 -15.91
C ASP A 365 10.56 3.11 -15.06
N PHE A 366 11.05 2.86 -13.85
CA PHE A 366 10.38 1.97 -12.92
C PHE A 366 8.97 2.48 -12.57
N ALA A 367 8.82 3.75 -12.20
CA ALA A 367 7.52 4.33 -11.86
C ALA A 367 6.52 4.17 -13.01
N ASN A 368 6.94 4.44 -14.25
CA ASN A 368 6.13 4.26 -15.45
C ASN A 368 5.78 2.78 -15.69
N ASN A 369 6.73 1.86 -15.52
CA ASN A 369 6.52 0.42 -15.70
C ASN A 369 5.54 -0.10 -14.64
N ARG A 370 5.71 0.28 -13.38
CA ARG A 370 4.84 -0.18 -12.29
C ARG A 370 3.41 0.34 -12.42
N VAL A 371 3.23 1.62 -12.76
CA VAL A 371 1.89 2.21 -12.92
C VAL A 371 1.13 1.59 -14.10
N ARG A 372 1.82 1.19 -15.17
CA ARG A 372 1.20 0.44 -16.29
C ARG A 372 0.58 -0.89 -15.85
N GLN A 373 1.12 -1.53 -14.81
CA GLN A 373 0.54 -2.78 -14.27
C GLN A 373 -0.77 -2.54 -13.49
N GLY A 374 -1.08 -1.27 -13.19
CA GLY A 374 -2.28 -0.86 -12.47
C GLY A 374 -2.16 -0.97 -10.94
N ALA A 375 -3.13 -0.38 -10.26
CA ALA A 375 -3.25 -0.38 -8.81
C ALA A 375 -2.02 0.15 -8.06
N ALA A 376 -1.29 1.07 -8.68
CA ALA A 376 -0.15 1.78 -8.07
C ALA A 376 -0.09 3.19 -8.60
N ILE A 377 0.35 4.10 -7.75
CA ILE A 377 0.65 5.49 -8.08
C ILE A 377 2.02 5.87 -7.51
N SER A 378 2.59 6.93 -8.02
CA SER A 378 3.86 7.47 -7.53
C SER A 378 3.86 8.99 -7.60
N ALA A 379 4.56 9.62 -6.68
CA ALA A 379 4.81 11.07 -6.68
C ALA A 379 6.05 11.45 -7.52
N ASN A 380 6.66 10.50 -8.25
CA ASN A 380 7.78 10.73 -9.14
C ASN A 380 7.38 11.70 -10.26
N LYS A 381 8.09 12.82 -10.41
CA LYS A 381 7.79 13.88 -11.40
C LYS A 381 8.01 13.42 -12.84
N GLY A 382 8.79 12.37 -13.07
CA GLY A 382 9.00 11.76 -14.39
C GLY A 382 7.94 10.72 -14.78
N LEU A 383 6.98 10.44 -13.89
CA LEU A 383 5.84 9.56 -14.17
C LEU A 383 4.85 10.27 -15.10
N ASP A 384 4.46 9.59 -16.17
CA ASP A 384 3.37 10.00 -17.05
C ASP A 384 2.03 9.51 -16.48
N ALA A 385 1.23 10.42 -15.92
CA ALA A 385 -0.06 10.11 -15.32
C ALA A 385 -1.07 9.48 -16.33
N SER A 386 -0.83 9.62 -17.65
CA SER A 386 -1.68 8.98 -18.66
C SER A 386 -1.53 7.45 -18.72
N LEU A 387 -0.52 6.89 -18.04
CA LEU A 387 -0.29 5.44 -17.93
C LEU A 387 -1.19 4.79 -16.87
N ALA A 388 -1.80 5.57 -15.99
CA ALA A 388 -2.72 5.07 -14.98
C ALA A 388 -3.89 4.31 -15.61
N GLN A 389 -4.28 3.19 -15.00
CA GLN A 389 -5.26 2.27 -15.55
C GLN A 389 -6.71 2.70 -15.28
N ASN A 390 -6.93 3.62 -14.35
CA ASN A 390 -8.24 4.17 -14.03
C ASN A 390 -8.14 5.69 -13.78
N PRO A 391 -9.28 6.43 -13.90
CA PRO A 391 -9.30 7.88 -13.71
C PRO A 391 -8.91 8.34 -12.30
N LEU A 392 -9.15 7.53 -11.25
CA LEU A 392 -8.83 7.90 -9.88
C LEU A 392 -7.32 7.87 -9.63
N ASP A 393 -6.63 6.84 -10.12
CA ASP A 393 -5.16 6.75 -10.03
C ASP A 393 -4.53 7.92 -10.78
N LYS A 394 -5.04 8.25 -11.98
CA LYS A 394 -4.59 9.42 -12.73
C LYS A 394 -4.75 10.71 -11.93
N GLN A 395 -5.93 10.95 -11.38
CA GLN A 395 -6.21 12.12 -10.56
C GLN A 395 -5.31 12.19 -9.33
N SER A 396 -5.05 11.05 -8.70
CA SER A 396 -4.18 10.94 -7.52
C SER A 396 -2.72 11.25 -7.86
N ILE A 397 -2.21 10.78 -9.01
CA ILE A 397 -0.87 11.12 -9.49
C ILE A 397 -0.78 12.64 -9.74
N GLU A 398 -1.73 13.23 -10.47
CA GLU A 398 -1.78 14.66 -10.73
C GLU A 398 -1.84 15.48 -9.43
N LEU A 399 -2.58 14.99 -8.43
CA LEU A 399 -2.68 15.62 -7.10
C LEU A 399 -1.34 15.56 -6.33
N LEU A 400 -0.63 14.44 -6.38
CA LEU A 400 0.69 14.27 -5.73
C LEU A 400 1.81 15.06 -6.43
N GLN A 401 1.66 15.33 -7.72
CA GLN A 401 2.61 16.12 -8.51
C GLN A 401 2.32 17.63 -8.46
N ASP A 402 1.15 18.06 -7.96
CA ASP A 402 0.78 19.48 -7.84
C ASP A 402 1.50 20.11 -6.63
N GLU A 403 2.37 21.09 -6.92
CA GLU A 403 3.13 21.83 -5.89
C GLU A 403 2.25 22.65 -4.92
N ASN A 404 0.96 22.85 -5.23
CA ASN A 404 0.02 23.54 -4.36
C ASN A 404 -0.70 22.59 -3.39
N THR A 405 -0.59 21.29 -3.60
CA THR A 405 -1.19 20.30 -2.70
C THR A 405 -0.45 20.29 -1.36
N VAL A 406 -1.19 20.50 -0.27
CA VAL A 406 -0.68 20.29 1.08
C VAL A 406 -0.73 18.81 1.38
N PHE A 407 0.39 18.13 1.18
CA PHE A 407 0.55 16.71 1.47
C PHE A 407 1.18 16.51 2.85
N ARG A 408 0.69 15.53 3.61
CA ARG A 408 1.36 15.01 4.81
C ARG A 408 1.44 13.50 4.74
N PHE A 409 2.65 13.00 4.98
CA PHE A 409 2.83 11.56 5.13
C PHE A 409 2.09 11.07 6.38
N ASP A 410 1.66 9.83 6.34
CA ASP A 410 1.03 9.11 7.43
C ASP A 410 1.80 9.29 8.74
N ALA A 411 1.12 9.76 9.78
CA ALA A 411 1.77 10.10 11.04
C ALA A 411 2.32 8.87 11.74
N SER A 412 1.57 7.77 11.75
CA SER A 412 2.01 6.52 12.39
C SER A 412 3.27 5.97 11.73
N ASP A 413 3.40 6.10 10.41
CA ASP A 413 4.58 5.66 9.66
C ASP A 413 5.82 6.53 9.88
N LEU A 414 5.62 7.81 10.22
CA LEU A 414 6.70 8.74 10.54
C LEU A 414 7.16 8.66 12.01
N MET A 415 6.27 8.26 12.91
CA MET A 415 6.58 8.12 14.34
C MET A 415 7.62 7.02 14.58
N PRO A 416 8.31 7.03 15.73
CA PRO A 416 9.15 5.89 16.12
C PRO A 416 8.36 4.59 16.03
N GLY A 417 8.94 3.52 15.47
CA GLY A 417 8.24 2.25 15.25
C GLY A 417 7.58 1.67 16.50
N ALA A 418 8.15 1.93 17.71
CA ALA A 418 7.54 1.53 18.99
C ALA A 418 6.21 2.26 19.27
N VAL A 419 6.01 3.42 18.66
CA VAL A 419 4.78 4.23 18.78
C VAL A 419 3.87 3.96 17.59
N GLY A 420 4.25 4.35 16.40
CA GLY A 420 3.38 4.31 15.22
C GLY A 420 2.95 2.90 14.87
N ALA A 421 3.89 2.05 14.48
CA ALA A 421 3.65 0.68 14.03
C ALA A 421 3.42 -0.33 15.19
N ASN A 422 3.35 0.12 16.44
CA ASN A 422 3.12 -0.76 17.58
C ASN A 422 2.02 -0.23 18.51
N SER A 423 2.33 0.75 19.39
CA SER A 423 1.37 1.16 20.42
C SER A 423 0.17 1.94 19.85
N PHE A 424 0.32 2.63 18.73
CA PHE A 424 -0.81 3.31 18.09
C PHE A 424 -1.73 2.30 17.40
N TRP A 425 -1.21 1.39 16.58
CA TRP A 425 -2.03 0.31 15.99
C TRP A 425 -2.72 -0.54 17.08
N GLY A 426 -1.95 -1.00 18.07
CA GLY A 426 -2.50 -1.75 19.20
C GLY A 426 -3.51 -0.94 20.02
N GLY A 427 -3.29 0.37 20.16
CA GLY A 427 -4.21 1.29 20.80
C GLY A 427 -5.55 1.39 20.09
N ILE A 428 -5.57 1.41 18.74
CA ILE A 428 -6.81 1.32 17.96
C ILE A 428 -7.57 0.04 18.28
N VAL A 429 -6.87 -1.09 18.35
CA VAL A 429 -7.49 -2.38 18.69
C VAL A 429 -8.14 -2.33 20.08
N GLU A 430 -7.43 -1.83 21.08
CA GLU A 430 -7.95 -1.67 22.44
C GLU A 430 -9.16 -0.70 22.48
N TRP A 431 -9.04 0.40 21.74
CA TRP A 431 -10.08 1.43 21.67
C TRP A 431 -11.39 0.92 21.06
N ILE A 432 -11.32 0.18 19.95
CA ILE A 432 -12.50 -0.47 19.34
C ILE A 432 -13.08 -1.54 20.27
N ASN A 433 -12.24 -2.26 21.01
CA ASN A 433 -12.68 -3.24 22.02
C ASN A 433 -13.29 -2.62 23.30
N GLY A 434 -13.30 -1.29 23.42
CA GLY A 434 -14.04 -0.58 24.45
C GLY A 434 -13.21 0.18 25.47
N ALA A 435 -11.89 0.27 25.30
CA ALA A 435 -11.07 1.19 26.07
C ALA A 435 -11.51 2.64 25.81
N SER A 436 -11.37 3.53 26.79
CA SER A 436 -11.66 4.94 26.61
C SER A 436 -10.57 5.63 25.80
N THR A 437 -10.94 6.73 25.11
CA THR A 437 -9.98 7.56 24.38
C THR A 437 -8.82 7.98 25.29
N GLU A 438 -9.09 8.48 26.50
CA GLU A 438 -8.08 8.90 27.47
C GLU A 438 -7.08 7.76 27.79
N GLN A 439 -7.59 6.56 28.10
CA GLN A 439 -6.74 5.41 28.45
C GLN A 439 -5.81 5.01 27.30
N VAL A 440 -6.33 5.02 26.08
CA VAL A 440 -5.54 4.66 24.89
C VAL A 440 -4.48 5.70 24.61
N LEU A 441 -4.83 6.97 24.59
CA LEU A 441 -3.90 8.07 24.35
C LEU A 441 -2.77 8.12 25.40
N ASP A 442 -3.09 7.93 26.68
CA ASP A 442 -2.10 7.88 27.77
C ASP A 442 -1.16 6.66 27.62
N SER A 443 -1.71 5.53 27.17
CA SER A 443 -0.90 4.32 26.90
C SER A 443 0.09 4.55 25.76
N ILE A 444 -0.37 5.15 24.65
CA ILE A 444 0.48 5.46 23.50
C ILE A 444 1.54 6.51 23.89
N GLU A 445 1.16 7.59 24.56
CA GLU A 445 2.10 8.59 25.07
C GLU A 445 3.21 7.97 25.92
N SER A 446 2.85 7.03 26.80
CA SER A 446 3.83 6.36 27.69
C SER A 446 4.83 5.47 26.95
N SER A 447 4.54 5.07 25.71
CA SER A 447 5.40 4.23 24.87
C SER A 447 6.46 5.03 24.11
N TRP A 448 6.33 6.37 24.09
CA TRP A 448 7.29 7.21 23.38
C TRP A 448 8.71 6.99 23.90
N PRO A 449 9.72 6.80 23.03
CA PRO A 449 11.10 6.63 23.45
C PRO A 449 11.55 7.79 24.34
N LYS A 450 12.16 7.47 25.47
CA LYS A 450 12.78 8.49 26.34
C LYS A 450 14.14 8.86 25.75
N GLU A 451 14.38 10.14 25.55
CA GLU A 451 15.67 10.68 25.13
C GLU A 451 16.82 10.27 26.06
#